data_22ba3e943db58ae1103aab4d6ffac6b1
#
_entry.id   22ba3e943db58ae1103aab4d6ffac6b1
#
_cell.length_a   1.000
_cell.length_b   1.000
_cell.length_c   1.000
_cell.angle_alpha   90.00
_cell.angle_beta   90.00
_cell.angle_gamma   90.00
#
_symmetry.space_group_name_H-M   'P 1'
#
loop_
_entity.id
_entity.type
_entity.pdbx_description
1 polymer ?
#
loop_
_entity_poly.entity_id
_entity_poly.type
_entity_poly.pdbx_seq_one_letter_code
_entity_poly.pdbx_strand_id
1 'polypeptide(L)'
;QKVMETLGRVDSRQEERFYHQIVSRLIPSYRFSSAWCFSKGQAMIDEYIVDYDEYAGLGSGSIGYLNGTCYANTFDISGYIAQLDRGELPLAASRVFSVQDRLRYDFLMKLFGTRLDTVALRKKYEGRFLSLLWPDLLAFSLIGALSWRAPDIVLTKRGRYAWVVLMREFFTAVNNFRDFCRNQMAQ
;
A
#
# COMPACT_ATOMS: atom_id res chain seq x y z
N GLN A 1 21.54 -1.67 -5.49
CA GLN A 1 22.40 -0.47 -5.52
C GLN A 1 23.00 -0.22 -6.91
N LYS A 2 23.63 -1.21 -7.56
CA LYS A 2 24.20 -1.06 -8.91
C LYS A 2 23.21 -0.64 -10.01
N VAL A 3 21.95 -1.10 -9.95
CA VAL A 3 20.91 -0.74 -10.94
C VAL A 3 20.47 0.72 -10.81
N MET A 4 20.39 1.23 -9.59
CA MET A 4 20.04 2.65 -9.33
C MET A 4 21.12 3.62 -9.78
N GLU A 5 22.41 3.23 -9.66
CA GLU A 5 23.53 4.03 -10.16
C GLU A 5 23.57 4.13 -11.68
N THR A 6 23.05 3.10 -12.38
CA THR A 6 23.06 3.04 -13.86
C THR A 6 21.85 3.74 -14.50
N LEU A 7 20.69 3.78 -13.81
CA LEU A 7 19.45 4.34 -14.36
C LEU A 7 19.21 5.82 -14.03
N GLY A 8 20.05 6.41 -13.16
CA GLY A 8 19.90 7.81 -12.76
C GLY A 8 18.70 8.07 -11.84
N ARG A 9 18.55 9.33 -11.41
CA ARG A 9 17.39 9.77 -10.62
C ARG A 9 16.16 9.86 -11.52
N VAL A 10 15.04 9.32 -11.04
CA VAL A 10 13.74 9.47 -11.70
C VAL A 10 13.36 10.95 -11.74
N ASP A 11 13.16 11.51 -12.94
CA ASP A 11 12.56 12.82 -13.11
C ASP A 11 11.04 12.71 -12.87
N SER A 12 10.61 13.11 -11.67
CA SER A 12 9.21 13.04 -11.23
C SER A 12 8.25 13.79 -12.18
N ARG A 13 8.70 14.86 -12.86
CA ARG A 13 7.86 15.58 -13.82
C ARG A 13 7.70 14.80 -15.12
N GLN A 14 8.72 14.09 -15.55
CA GLN A 14 8.66 13.24 -16.72
C GLN A 14 7.81 12.00 -16.45
N GLU A 15 7.96 11.37 -15.26
CA GLU A 15 7.15 10.26 -14.80
C GLU A 15 5.66 10.64 -14.74
N GLU A 16 5.32 11.81 -14.16
CA GLU A 16 3.95 12.31 -14.09
C GLU A 16 3.35 12.49 -15.49
N ARG A 17 4.11 13.05 -16.44
CA ARG A 17 3.67 13.19 -17.84
C ARG A 17 3.38 11.83 -18.48
N PHE A 18 4.27 10.87 -18.31
CA PHE A 18 4.08 9.52 -18.84
C PHE A 18 2.88 8.82 -18.21
N TYR A 19 2.73 8.92 -16.89
CA TYR A 19 1.55 8.40 -16.20
C TYR A 19 0.27 8.97 -16.80
N HIS A 20 0.17 10.29 -16.94
CA HIS A 20 -1.01 10.92 -17.52
C HIS A 20 -1.23 10.57 -18.98
N GLN A 21 -0.19 10.38 -19.76
CA GLN A 21 -0.27 9.92 -21.15
C GLN A 21 -0.81 8.49 -21.23
N ILE A 22 -0.34 7.58 -20.38
CA ILE A 22 -0.85 6.20 -20.26
C ILE A 22 -2.33 6.23 -19.88
N VAL A 23 -2.70 6.95 -18.83
CA VAL A 23 -4.09 7.10 -18.38
C VAL A 23 -4.99 7.60 -19.51
N SER A 24 -4.59 8.64 -20.24
CA SER A 24 -5.41 9.22 -21.32
C SER A 24 -5.66 8.25 -22.48
N ARG A 25 -4.73 7.32 -22.71
CA ARG A 25 -4.87 6.29 -23.74
C ARG A 25 -5.70 5.09 -23.29
N LEU A 26 -5.63 4.73 -22.01
CA LEU A 26 -6.29 3.55 -21.47
C LEU A 26 -7.76 3.79 -21.08
N ILE A 27 -8.06 4.93 -20.46
CA ILE A 27 -9.39 5.23 -19.90
C ILE A 27 -10.55 5.11 -20.89
N PRO A 28 -10.43 5.37 -22.20
CA PRO A 28 -11.52 5.11 -23.14
C PRO A 28 -11.98 3.66 -23.16
N SER A 29 -11.11 2.70 -22.84
CA SER A 29 -11.38 1.26 -22.93
C SER A 29 -11.21 0.51 -21.61
N TYR A 30 -10.62 1.12 -20.62
CA TYR A 30 -10.27 0.52 -19.31
C TYR A 30 -10.78 1.37 -18.16
N ARG A 31 -11.01 0.73 -17.02
CA ARG A 31 -11.32 1.38 -15.73
C ARG A 31 -10.15 1.24 -14.79
N PHE A 32 -10.02 2.18 -13.86
CA PHE A 32 -9.07 2.03 -12.76
C PHE A 32 -9.50 0.88 -11.84
N SER A 33 -8.60 -0.06 -11.59
CA SER A 33 -8.68 -1.04 -10.51
C SER A 33 -7.94 -0.55 -9.27
N SER A 34 -6.79 0.12 -9.47
CA SER A 34 -6.08 0.87 -8.45
C SER A 34 -5.45 2.12 -9.08
N ALA A 35 -4.67 2.89 -8.33
CA ALA A 35 -4.02 4.10 -8.86
C ALA A 35 -3.10 3.83 -10.06
N TRP A 36 -2.58 2.62 -10.23
CA TRP A 36 -1.72 2.21 -11.35
C TRP A 36 -2.20 0.99 -12.14
N CYS A 37 -3.28 0.32 -11.70
CA CYS A 37 -3.85 -0.81 -12.39
C CYS A 37 -5.09 -0.44 -13.20
N PHE A 38 -5.21 -1.03 -14.37
CA PHE A 38 -6.31 -0.78 -15.30
C PHE A 38 -6.91 -2.10 -15.77
N SER A 39 -8.23 -2.26 -15.68
CA SER A 39 -8.95 -3.47 -16.07
C SER A 39 -10.00 -3.18 -17.14
N LYS A 40 -10.19 -4.16 -18.03
CA LYS A 40 -11.28 -4.18 -19.01
C LYS A 40 -12.38 -5.09 -18.50
N GLY A 41 -13.56 -4.53 -18.26
CA GLY A 41 -14.69 -5.30 -17.71
C GLY A 41 -14.73 -5.29 -16.18
N GLN A 42 -15.08 -6.43 -15.56
CA GLN A 42 -15.06 -6.57 -14.12
C GLN A 42 -13.61 -6.47 -13.61
N ALA A 43 -13.37 -5.58 -12.64
CA ALA A 43 -12.03 -5.34 -12.12
C ALA A 43 -11.49 -6.62 -11.48
N MET A 44 -10.53 -7.28 -12.12
CA MET A 44 -9.64 -8.19 -11.42
C MET A 44 -8.59 -7.32 -10.71
N ILE A 45 -8.74 -7.18 -9.42
CA ILE A 45 -7.71 -6.53 -8.61
C ILE A 45 -6.76 -7.64 -8.19
N ASP A 46 -5.57 -7.62 -8.75
CA ASP A 46 -4.48 -8.52 -8.36
C ASP A 46 -3.80 -8.03 -7.05
N GLU A 47 -4.46 -7.09 -6.37
CA GLU A 47 -3.93 -6.43 -5.20
C GLU A 47 -4.84 -6.66 -3.99
N TYR A 48 -4.67 -7.83 -3.36
CA TYR A 48 -5.41 -8.24 -2.15
C TYR A 48 -5.40 -7.19 -1.02
N ILE A 49 -4.37 -6.34 -0.93
CA ILE A 49 -4.26 -5.26 0.04
C ILE A 49 -5.30 -4.15 -0.12
N VAL A 50 -5.91 -4.04 -1.29
CA VAL A 50 -6.95 -3.05 -1.60
C VAL A 50 -8.33 -3.58 -1.21
N ASP A 51 -8.60 -4.83 -1.56
CA ASP A 51 -9.93 -5.44 -1.38
C ASP A 51 -10.16 -5.89 0.07
N TYR A 52 -9.13 -6.41 0.72
CA TYR A 52 -9.23 -6.97 2.06
C TYR A 52 -8.63 -6.04 3.11
N ASP A 53 -9.20 -6.05 4.29
CA ASP A 53 -8.67 -5.30 5.44
C ASP A 53 -7.49 -6.02 6.10
N GLU A 54 -7.42 -7.34 5.93
CA GLU A 54 -6.43 -8.21 6.54
C GLU A 54 -5.98 -9.29 5.55
N TYR A 55 -4.75 -9.72 5.67
CA TYR A 55 -4.18 -10.78 4.83
C TYR A 55 -3.06 -11.54 5.55
N ALA A 56 -2.97 -12.84 5.28
CA ALA A 56 -1.91 -13.69 5.78
C ALA A 56 -0.76 -13.77 4.78
N GLY A 57 0.44 -13.44 5.22
CA GLY A 57 1.67 -13.70 4.48
C GLY A 57 2.13 -15.14 4.70
N LEU A 58 2.18 -15.94 3.65
CA LEU A 58 2.66 -17.33 3.69
C LEU A 58 3.95 -17.47 2.89
N GLY A 59 4.88 -18.26 3.41
CA GLY A 59 6.19 -18.49 2.79
C GLY A 59 7.29 -17.60 3.36
N SER A 60 8.54 -17.99 3.08
CA SER A 60 9.74 -17.24 3.46
C SER A 60 9.72 -15.84 2.86
N GLY A 61 10.00 -14.82 3.68
CA GLY A 61 10.06 -13.42 3.28
C GLY A 61 8.72 -12.76 2.94
N SER A 62 7.60 -13.45 3.20
CA SER A 62 6.27 -12.85 3.05
C SER A 62 5.96 -11.88 4.18
N ILE A 63 5.10 -10.91 3.90
CA ILE A 63 4.58 -9.96 4.87
C ILE A 63 3.09 -10.19 5.00
N GLY A 64 2.57 -10.16 6.23
CA GLY A 64 1.15 -10.27 6.54
C GLY A 64 0.68 -9.13 7.43
N TYR A 65 -0.63 -8.90 7.43
CA TYR A 65 -1.30 -7.95 8.29
C TYR A 65 -2.58 -8.57 8.83
N LEU A 66 -2.59 -8.91 10.12
CA LEU A 66 -3.70 -9.60 10.78
C LEU A 66 -3.98 -8.93 12.13
N ASN A 67 -5.25 -8.67 12.41
CA ASN A 67 -5.72 -8.09 13.66
C ASN A 67 -4.91 -6.86 14.12
N GLY A 68 -4.55 -6.02 13.15
CA GLY A 68 -3.75 -4.82 13.38
C GLY A 68 -2.27 -5.08 13.70
N THR A 69 -1.78 -6.29 13.49
CA THR A 69 -0.38 -6.65 13.59
C THR A 69 0.20 -6.86 12.20
N CYS A 70 1.19 -6.05 11.85
CA CYS A 70 2.02 -6.27 10.66
C CYS A 70 3.18 -7.19 11.05
N TYR A 71 3.44 -8.22 10.25
CA TYR A 71 4.53 -9.16 10.49
C TYR A 71 5.24 -9.54 9.20
N ALA A 72 6.48 -9.96 9.33
CA ALA A 72 7.28 -10.52 8.24
C ALA A 72 7.82 -11.88 8.67
N ASN A 73 7.69 -12.87 7.80
CA ASN A 73 8.33 -14.17 7.96
C ASN A 73 9.83 -14.06 7.67
N THR A 74 10.62 -14.98 8.24
CA THR A 74 12.06 -15.02 7.98
C THR A 74 12.37 -15.12 6.49
N PHE A 75 13.42 -14.43 6.07
CA PHE A 75 13.89 -14.43 4.66
C PHE A 75 14.82 -15.58 4.34
N ASP A 76 15.25 -16.34 5.36
CA ASP A 76 15.99 -17.58 5.19
C ASP A 76 15.04 -18.77 4.99
N ILE A 77 15.15 -19.45 3.84
CA ILE A 77 14.28 -20.57 3.49
C ILE A 77 14.50 -21.75 4.44
N SER A 78 15.75 -22.06 4.75
CA SER A 78 16.08 -23.18 5.63
C SER A 78 15.60 -22.95 7.06
N GLY A 79 15.80 -21.71 7.56
CA GLY A 79 15.27 -21.30 8.86
C GLY A 79 13.75 -21.27 8.91
N TYR A 80 13.08 -20.87 7.82
CA TYR A 80 11.62 -20.90 7.68
C TYR A 80 11.10 -22.34 7.85
N ILE A 81 11.66 -23.30 7.11
CA ILE A 81 11.28 -24.72 7.16
C ILE A 81 11.55 -25.28 8.57
N ALA A 82 12.76 -25.05 9.09
CA ALA A 82 13.14 -25.58 10.40
C ALA A 82 12.25 -25.07 11.55
N GLN A 83 11.76 -23.81 11.49
CA GLN A 83 10.81 -23.30 12.48
C GLN A 83 9.43 -23.95 12.35
N LEU A 84 8.93 -24.12 11.11
CA LEU A 84 7.66 -24.82 10.88
C LEU A 84 7.70 -26.28 11.34
N ASP A 85 8.80 -26.98 11.10
CA ASP A 85 8.99 -28.38 11.54
C ASP A 85 8.95 -28.51 13.06
N ARG A 86 9.31 -27.45 13.80
CA ARG A 86 9.17 -27.37 15.26
C ARG A 86 7.79 -26.89 15.73
N GLY A 87 6.87 -26.57 14.80
CA GLY A 87 5.56 -25.99 15.13
C GLY A 87 5.63 -24.52 15.56
N GLU A 88 6.70 -23.81 15.23
CA GLU A 88 6.91 -22.40 15.54
C GLU A 88 6.50 -21.51 14.37
N LEU A 89 6.01 -20.29 14.67
CA LEU A 89 5.78 -19.29 13.63
C LEU A 89 7.13 -18.70 13.17
N PRO A 90 7.44 -18.75 11.86
CA PRO A 90 8.75 -18.36 11.35
C PRO A 90 8.87 -16.83 11.18
N LEU A 91 8.65 -16.08 12.26
CA LEU A 91 8.62 -14.62 12.25
C LEU A 91 10.03 -14.01 12.36
N ALA A 92 10.39 -13.16 11.42
CA ALA A 92 11.57 -12.30 11.51
C ALA A 92 11.29 -11.02 12.29
N ALA A 93 10.11 -10.44 12.13
CA ALA A 93 9.69 -9.23 12.81
C ALA A 93 8.16 -9.13 12.88
N SER A 94 7.67 -8.44 13.91
CA SER A 94 6.26 -8.07 14.01
C SER A 94 6.07 -6.73 14.72
N ARG A 95 5.01 -6.01 14.37
CA ARG A 95 4.64 -4.75 15.01
C ARG A 95 3.13 -4.65 15.13
N VAL A 96 2.65 -4.43 16.35
CA VAL A 96 1.25 -4.07 16.60
C VAL A 96 1.05 -2.59 16.27
N PHE A 97 0.13 -2.29 15.40
CA PHE A 97 -0.20 -0.93 15.02
C PHE A 97 -1.12 -0.28 16.07
N SER A 98 -0.85 0.98 16.38
CA SER A 98 -1.80 1.82 17.11
C SER A 98 -3.08 2.01 16.30
N VAL A 99 -4.16 2.46 16.93
CA VAL A 99 -5.42 2.79 16.21
C VAL A 99 -5.17 3.81 15.10
N GLN A 100 -4.31 4.78 15.35
CA GLN A 100 -3.95 5.80 14.36
C GLN A 100 -3.16 5.22 13.18
N ASP A 101 -2.19 4.32 13.45
CA ASP A 101 -1.42 3.65 12.39
C ASP A 101 -2.32 2.74 11.54
N ARG A 102 -3.25 2.02 12.16
CA ARG A 102 -4.26 1.20 11.45
C ARG A 102 -5.12 2.06 10.53
N LEU A 103 -5.59 3.19 11.03
CA LEU A 103 -6.41 4.10 10.25
C LEU A 103 -5.64 4.72 9.08
N ARG A 104 -4.36 5.10 9.28
CA ARG A 104 -3.49 5.59 8.21
C ARG A 104 -3.18 4.50 7.19
N TYR A 105 -3.01 3.26 7.63
CA TYR A 105 -2.85 2.12 6.74
C TYR A 105 -4.10 1.93 5.86
N ASP A 106 -5.29 1.90 6.46
CA ASP A 106 -6.55 1.82 5.72
C ASP A 106 -6.70 2.99 4.74
N PHE A 107 -6.41 4.21 5.18
CA PHE A 107 -6.45 5.40 4.34
C PHE A 107 -5.54 5.26 3.11
N LEU A 108 -4.30 4.83 3.30
CA LEU A 108 -3.35 4.63 2.22
C LEU A 108 -3.82 3.54 1.25
N MET A 109 -4.21 2.36 1.76
CA MET A 109 -4.54 1.20 0.94
C MET A 109 -5.89 1.34 0.24
N LYS A 110 -6.93 1.84 0.91
CA LYS A 110 -8.25 2.02 0.28
C LYS A 110 -8.23 3.12 -0.79
N LEU A 111 -7.50 4.22 -0.57
CA LEU A 111 -7.32 5.24 -1.61
C LEU A 111 -6.38 4.79 -2.73
N PHE A 112 -5.50 3.83 -2.49
CA PHE A 112 -4.80 3.17 -3.58
C PHE A 112 -5.79 2.47 -4.52
N GLY A 113 -6.86 1.87 -4.00
CA GLY A 113 -8.04 1.44 -4.75
C GLY A 113 -8.92 2.59 -5.29
N THR A 114 -8.41 3.83 -5.24
CA THR A 114 -9.02 5.07 -5.74
C THR A 114 -10.22 5.61 -4.96
N ARG A 115 -10.74 4.86 -3.98
CA ARG A 115 -11.95 5.21 -3.23
C ARG A 115 -11.85 4.78 -1.77
N LEU A 116 -12.27 5.66 -0.87
CA LEU A 116 -12.38 5.43 0.55
C LEU A 116 -13.84 5.56 1.00
N ASP A 117 -14.45 4.46 1.42
CA ASP A 117 -15.81 4.43 1.97
C ASP A 117 -15.80 5.00 3.40
N THR A 118 -16.38 6.20 3.57
CA THR A 118 -16.40 6.86 4.88
C THR A 118 -17.41 6.25 5.84
N VAL A 119 -18.42 5.55 5.34
CA VAL A 119 -19.41 4.84 6.18
C VAL A 119 -18.76 3.61 6.81
N ALA A 120 -18.04 2.81 6.01
CA ALA A 120 -17.28 1.67 6.49
C ALA A 120 -16.20 2.09 7.51
N LEU A 121 -15.44 3.17 7.21
CA LEU A 121 -14.46 3.72 8.15
C LEU A 121 -15.11 4.22 9.46
N ARG A 122 -16.23 4.92 9.37
CA ARG A 122 -16.94 5.40 10.56
C ARG A 122 -17.36 4.24 11.45
N LYS A 123 -17.86 3.16 10.86
CA LYS A 123 -18.23 1.93 11.60
C LYS A 123 -17.00 1.27 12.22
N LYS A 124 -15.92 1.07 11.46
CA LYS A 124 -14.69 0.41 11.89
C LYS A 124 -13.98 1.13 13.03
N TYR A 125 -14.01 2.47 13.01
CA TYR A 125 -13.31 3.33 13.98
C TYR A 125 -14.24 4.09 14.92
N GLU A 126 -15.47 3.61 15.11
CA GLU A 126 -16.43 4.16 16.09
C GLU A 126 -16.66 5.67 15.94
N GLY A 127 -16.71 6.17 14.71
CA GLY A 127 -16.90 7.58 14.40
C GLY A 127 -15.64 8.45 14.52
N ARG A 128 -14.56 7.97 15.10
CA ARG A 128 -13.33 8.75 15.40
C ARG A 128 -12.41 8.98 14.20
N PHE A 129 -12.73 8.43 13.02
CA PHE A 129 -11.79 8.47 11.88
C PHE A 129 -11.46 9.92 11.45
N LEU A 130 -12.42 10.84 11.48
CA LEU A 130 -12.19 12.24 11.11
C LEU A 130 -11.24 12.94 12.09
N SER A 131 -11.44 12.75 13.41
CA SER A 131 -10.57 13.37 14.43
C SER A 131 -9.15 12.84 14.42
N LEU A 132 -8.96 11.56 14.04
CA LEU A 132 -7.64 10.94 13.97
C LEU A 132 -6.92 11.22 12.65
N LEU A 133 -7.66 11.41 11.55
CA LEU A 133 -7.12 11.53 10.19
C LEU A 133 -7.18 12.96 9.63
N TRP A 134 -7.71 13.94 10.40
CA TRP A 134 -7.90 15.30 9.89
C TRP A 134 -6.63 15.96 9.35
N PRO A 135 -5.41 15.77 9.93
CA PRO A 135 -4.22 16.40 9.38
C PRO A 135 -3.87 15.82 8.00
N ASP A 136 -4.01 14.50 7.86
CA ASP A 136 -3.75 13.79 6.60
C ASP A 136 -4.78 14.21 5.53
N LEU A 137 -6.07 14.24 5.90
CA LEU A 137 -7.15 14.69 5.01
C LEU A 137 -6.97 16.15 4.57
N LEU A 138 -6.60 17.04 5.50
CA LEU A 138 -6.33 18.45 5.20
C LEU A 138 -5.14 18.58 4.24
N ALA A 139 -4.02 17.95 4.54
CA ALA A 139 -2.82 18.01 3.73
C ALA A 139 -3.08 17.55 2.28
N PHE A 140 -3.73 16.40 2.11
CA PHE A 140 -4.05 15.87 0.78
C PHE A 140 -5.15 16.66 0.07
N SER A 141 -6.08 17.29 0.80
CA SER A 141 -7.07 18.20 0.21
C SER A 141 -6.44 19.50 -0.28
N LEU A 142 -5.52 20.09 0.49
CA LEU A 142 -4.82 21.33 0.10
C LEU A 142 -4.00 21.18 -1.18
N ILE A 143 -3.36 20.03 -1.38
CA ILE A 143 -2.66 19.75 -2.64
C ILE A 143 -3.61 19.33 -3.77
N GLY A 144 -4.92 19.31 -3.53
CA GLY A 144 -5.93 18.94 -4.52
C GLY A 144 -5.93 17.44 -4.89
N ALA A 145 -5.43 16.57 -3.99
CA ALA A 145 -5.36 15.13 -4.24
C ALA A 145 -6.69 14.42 -3.99
N LEU A 146 -7.55 14.97 -3.12
CA LEU A 146 -8.81 14.36 -2.70
C LEU A 146 -10.02 15.13 -3.22
N SER A 147 -11.10 14.41 -3.49
CA SER A 147 -12.43 14.95 -3.80
C SER A 147 -13.47 14.23 -2.93
N TRP A 148 -14.29 15.00 -2.24
CA TRP A 148 -15.38 14.50 -1.41
C TRP A 148 -16.60 14.23 -2.29
N ARG A 149 -17.01 12.96 -2.40
CA ARG A 149 -18.20 12.50 -3.11
C ARG A 149 -19.02 11.61 -2.20
N ALA A 150 -19.82 12.23 -1.33
CA ALA A 150 -20.58 11.51 -0.31
C ALA A 150 -21.26 10.25 -0.85
N PRO A 151 -21.13 9.10 -0.20
CA PRO A 151 -20.46 8.89 1.07
C PRO A 151 -18.93 8.68 0.98
N ASP A 152 -18.33 8.84 -0.18
CA ASP A 152 -16.94 8.47 -0.46
C ASP A 152 -15.99 9.67 -0.49
N ILE A 153 -14.72 9.40 -0.20
CA ILE A 153 -13.58 10.23 -0.59
C ILE A 153 -12.90 9.52 -1.76
N VAL A 154 -12.65 10.24 -2.84
CA VAL A 154 -12.02 9.67 -4.05
C VAL A 154 -10.78 10.45 -4.45
N LEU A 155 -9.85 9.78 -5.11
CA LEU A 155 -8.67 10.44 -5.68
C LEU A 155 -9.05 11.28 -6.90
N THR A 156 -8.57 12.52 -6.94
CA THR A 156 -8.59 13.34 -8.14
C THR A 156 -7.58 12.81 -9.18
N LYS A 157 -7.52 13.39 -10.36
CA LYS A 157 -6.47 13.09 -11.36
C LYS A 157 -5.06 13.29 -10.76
N ARG A 158 -4.85 14.40 -10.04
CA ARG A 158 -3.60 14.70 -9.34
C ARG A 158 -3.34 13.73 -8.19
N GLY A 159 -4.37 13.39 -7.43
CA GLY A 159 -4.31 12.44 -6.33
C GLY A 159 -3.91 11.05 -6.77
N ARG A 160 -4.38 10.57 -7.90
CA ARG A 160 -3.98 9.25 -8.41
C ARG A 160 -2.47 9.16 -8.65
N TYR A 161 -1.87 10.18 -9.28
CA TYR A 161 -0.42 10.19 -9.44
C TYR A 161 0.31 10.31 -8.09
N ALA A 162 -0.15 11.17 -7.19
CA ALA A 162 0.41 11.25 -5.83
C ALA A 162 0.37 9.89 -5.11
N TRP A 163 -0.71 9.12 -5.27
CA TRP A 163 -0.80 7.76 -4.70
C TRP A 163 0.14 6.77 -5.37
N VAL A 164 0.38 6.87 -6.67
CA VAL A 164 1.43 6.07 -7.35
C VAL A 164 2.79 6.33 -6.72
N VAL A 165 3.14 7.59 -6.46
CA VAL A 165 4.40 7.95 -5.81
C VAL A 165 4.46 7.40 -4.37
N LEU A 166 3.39 7.59 -3.59
CA LEU A 166 3.31 7.09 -2.20
C LEU A 166 3.46 5.56 -2.14
N MET A 167 2.78 4.84 -3.02
CA MET A 167 2.87 3.37 -3.06
C MET A 167 4.25 2.90 -3.52
N ARG A 168 4.87 3.59 -4.47
CA ARG A 168 6.27 3.30 -4.85
C ARG A 168 7.20 3.45 -3.65
N GLU A 169 7.09 4.53 -2.88
CA GLU A 169 7.91 4.74 -1.67
C GLU A 169 7.61 3.68 -0.60
N PHE A 170 6.34 3.32 -0.41
CA PHE A 170 5.95 2.23 0.49
C PHE A 170 6.62 0.91 0.10
N PHE A 171 6.53 0.49 -1.15
CA PHE A 171 7.18 -0.76 -1.60
C PHE A 171 8.71 -0.67 -1.59
N THR A 172 9.28 0.50 -1.81
CA THR A 172 10.71 0.72 -1.64
C THR A 172 11.12 0.51 -0.19
N ALA A 173 10.36 1.03 0.77
CA ALA A 173 10.60 0.80 2.20
C ALA A 173 10.49 -0.69 2.58
N VAL A 174 9.49 -1.41 2.03
CA VAL A 174 9.35 -2.86 2.20
C VAL A 174 10.57 -3.61 1.66
N ASN A 175 11.07 -3.26 0.48
CA ASN A 175 12.26 -3.89 -0.09
C ASN A 175 13.53 -3.59 0.73
N ASN A 176 13.70 -2.36 1.20
CA ASN A 176 14.82 -2.00 2.08
C ASN A 176 14.77 -2.79 3.40
N PHE A 177 13.58 -2.99 3.96
CA PHE A 177 13.39 -3.83 5.15
C PHE A 177 13.78 -5.29 4.88
N ARG A 178 13.39 -5.84 3.72
CA ARG A 178 13.80 -7.19 3.31
C ARG A 178 15.32 -7.33 3.21
N ASP A 179 15.98 -6.35 2.58
CA ASP A 179 17.45 -6.34 2.45
C ASP A 179 18.13 -6.21 3.82
N PHE A 180 17.58 -5.37 4.71
CA PHE A 180 18.04 -5.29 6.10
C PHE A 180 17.98 -6.64 6.81
N CYS A 181 16.82 -7.33 6.76
CA CYS A 181 16.65 -8.64 7.38
C CYS A 181 17.64 -9.69 6.82
N ARG A 182 17.85 -9.70 5.49
CA ARG A 182 18.82 -10.62 4.86
C ARG A 182 20.25 -10.37 5.33
N ASN A 183 20.65 -9.12 5.45
CA ASN A 183 22.00 -8.75 5.88
C ASN A 183 22.25 -9.12 7.35
N GLN A 184 21.22 -9.09 8.20
CA GLN A 184 21.34 -9.54 9.60
C GLN A 184 21.55 -11.06 9.72
N MET A 185 21.05 -11.84 8.77
CA MET A 185 21.23 -13.32 8.76
C MET A 185 22.58 -13.76 8.18
N ALA A 186 23.27 -12.89 7.45
CA ALA A 186 24.56 -13.19 6.84
C ALA A 186 25.76 -12.94 7.80
N GLN A 187 25.50 -12.43 8.98
CA GLN A 187 26.46 -12.21 10.09
C GLN A 187 26.36 -13.34 11.13
#